data_8356e1614b86cf9cab9879ac36ba692f
#
_entry.id   8356e1614b86cf9cab9879ac36ba692f
#
_cell.length_a   1.000
_cell.length_b   1.000
_cell.length_c   1.000
_cell.angle_alpha   90.00
_cell.angle_beta   90.00
_cell.angle_gamma   90.00
#
_symmetry.space_group_name_H-M   'P 1'
#
loop_
_entity.id
_entity.type
_entity.pdbx_description
1 polymer ?
#
loop_
_entity_poly.entity_id
_entity_poly.type
_entity_poly.pdbx_seq_one_letter_code
_entity_poly.pdbx_strand_id
1 'polypeptide(L)'
;MRFILVEGSEQFKPEYWNRIVAVFTTGQTWQFKNYKWHDPDELFKHTLGIFVGWRGDQAPDNIRGWGHRVLSTGIDRWRGEGHDASRFRDKEIVEHIWRAIEDNMRARGWRKDRAPAAL
;
A
#
# COMPACT_ATOMS: atom_id res chain seq x y z
N MET A 1 6.36 14.36 -7.81
CA MET A 1 7.23 13.27 -7.32
C MET A 1 7.00 12.03 -8.16
N ARG A 2 8.05 11.30 -8.47
CA ARG A 2 7.95 10.11 -9.32
C ARG A 2 7.99 8.85 -8.47
N PHE A 3 7.06 7.91 -8.73
CA PHE A 3 7.00 6.62 -8.06
C PHE A 3 7.27 5.51 -9.04
N ILE A 4 7.88 4.43 -8.55
CA ILE A 4 8.10 3.21 -9.33
C ILE A 4 7.38 2.07 -8.62
N LEU A 5 6.52 1.37 -9.35
CA LEU A 5 5.82 0.19 -8.87
C LEU A 5 6.60 -1.05 -9.29
N VAL A 6 6.90 -1.92 -8.34
CA VAL A 6 7.62 -3.17 -8.60
C VAL A 6 6.83 -4.35 -8.06
N GLU A 7 6.99 -5.50 -8.70
CA GLU A 7 6.26 -6.71 -8.33
C GLU A 7 6.85 -7.40 -7.10
N GLY A 8 8.13 -7.25 -6.86
CA GLY A 8 8.79 -7.94 -5.75
C GLY A 8 10.10 -7.30 -5.39
N SER A 9 10.73 -7.84 -4.35
CA SER A 9 11.93 -7.27 -3.77
C SER A 9 13.22 -8.01 -4.16
N GLU A 10 13.15 -8.96 -5.08
CA GLU A 10 14.29 -9.83 -5.40
C GLU A 10 15.50 -9.07 -5.93
N GLN A 11 15.25 -7.95 -6.60
CA GLN A 11 16.31 -7.12 -7.16
C GLN A 11 16.61 -5.87 -6.33
N PHE A 12 16.08 -5.81 -5.12
CA PHE A 12 16.29 -4.65 -4.27
C PHE A 12 17.72 -4.61 -3.74
N LYS A 13 18.35 -3.45 -3.91
CA LYS A 13 19.57 -3.13 -3.18
C LYS A 13 19.22 -2.74 -1.74
N PRO A 14 20.13 -2.93 -0.78
CA PRO A 14 19.84 -2.58 0.62
C PRO A 14 19.31 -1.15 0.81
N GLU A 15 19.83 -0.19 0.07
CA GLU A 15 19.42 1.21 0.19
C GLU A 15 18.01 1.48 -0.32
N TYR A 16 17.43 0.60 -1.16
CA TYR A 16 16.08 0.78 -1.67
C TYR A 16 15.02 0.64 -0.57
N TRP A 17 15.31 -0.13 0.48
CA TRP A 17 14.36 -0.30 1.57
C TRP A 17 14.03 1.00 2.29
N ASN A 18 14.93 1.96 2.30
CA ASN A 18 14.68 3.28 2.88
C ASN A 18 13.82 4.17 1.99
N ARG A 19 13.56 3.77 0.76
CA ARG A 19 12.77 4.53 -0.22
C ARG A 19 11.40 3.95 -0.47
N ILE A 20 11.03 2.86 0.20
CA ILE A 20 9.70 2.27 0.05
C ILE A 20 8.70 3.17 0.75
N VAL A 21 7.64 3.56 0.03
CA VAL A 21 6.60 4.43 0.57
C VAL A 21 5.31 3.69 0.82
N ALA A 22 5.07 2.58 0.13
CA ALA A 22 3.88 1.76 0.33
C ALA A 22 4.12 0.33 -0.12
N VAL A 23 3.43 -0.60 0.51
CA VAL A 23 3.44 -2.02 0.15
C VAL A 23 2.00 -2.49 0.00
N PHE A 24 1.68 -2.97 -1.20
CA PHE A 24 0.39 -3.63 -1.45
C PHE A 24 0.45 -5.06 -0.89
N THR A 25 -0.57 -5.44 -0.16
CA THR A 25 -0.61 -6.75 0.49
C THR A 25 -1.99 -7.39 0.35
N THR A 26 -2.00 -8.71 0.25
CA THR A 26 -3.23 -9.52 0.26
C THR A 26 -3.56 -10.06 1.65
N GLY A 27 -2.75 -9.71 2.66
CA GLY A 27 -2.92 -10.19 4.02
C GLY A 27 -2.18 -11.49 4.33
N GLN A 28 -1.41 -12.01 3.38
CA GLN A 28 -0.66 -13.25 3.56
C GLN A 28 0.74 -12.91 4.06
N THR A 29 1.10 -13.43 5.22
CA THR A 29 2.38 -13.08 5.86
C THR A 29 3.61 -13.63 5.14
N TRP A 30 3.46 -14.72 4.36
CA TRP A 30 4.58 -15.27 3.60
C TRP A 30 5.11 -14.30 2.55
N GLN A 31 4.29 -13.31 2.14
CA GLN A 31 4.71 -12.27 1.20
C GLN A 31 5.97 -11.56 1.68
N PHE A 32 6.12 -11.36 2.98
CA PHE A 32 7.17 -10.55 3.57
C PHE A 32 8.42 -11.34 3.95
N LYS A 33 8.45 -12.62 3.66
CA LYS A 33 9.51 -13.54 4.09
C LYS A 33 10.92 -13.04 3.76
N ASN A 34 11.08 -12.47 2.58
CA ASN A 34 12.38 -12.02 2.09
C ASN A 34 12.56 -10.50 2.18
N TYR A 35 11.66 -9.81 2.87
CA TYR A 35 11.76 -8.37 3.07
C TYR A 35 12.75 -8.06 4.19
N LYS A 36 13.32 -6.86 4.14
CA LYS A 36 14.18 -6.37 5.23
C LYS A 36 13.43 -6.43 6.57
N TRP A 37 12.16 -6.02 6.56
CA TRP A 37 11.27 -6.15 7.71
C TRP A 37 10.25 -7.24 7.38
N HIS A 38 10.57 -8.48 7.77
CA HIS A 38 9.72 -9.62 7.45
C HIS A 38 8.51 -9.77 8.39
N ASP A 39 8.56 -9.11 9.55
CA ASP A 39 7.43 -9.05 10.46
C ASP A 39 6.52 -7.89 10.02
N PRO A 40 5.23 -8.16 9.74
CA PRO A 40 4.30 -7.10 9.33
C PRO A 40 4.22 -5.94 10.33
N ASP A 41 4.29 -6.24 11.62
CA ASP A 41 4.24 -5.19 12.65
C ASP A 41 5.42 -4.23 12.53
N GLU A 42 6.59 -4.74 12.18
CA GLU A 42 7.75 -3.90 11.92
C GLU A 42 7.67 -3.21 10.57
N LEU A 43 7.30 -3.95 9.52
CA LEU A 43 7.19 -3.42 8.17
C LEU A 43 6.30 -2.18 8.12
N PHE A 44 5.12 -2.26 8.73
CA PHE A 44 4.14 -1.18 8.66
C PHE A 44 4.40 -0.04 9.63
N LYS A 45 5.48 -0.11 10.42
CA LYS A 45 6.04 1.05 11.11
C LYS A 45 6.86 1.93 10.15
N HIS A 46 7.42 1.33 9.10
CA HIS A 46 8.31 2.00 8.16
C HIS A 46 7.63 2.43 6.87
N THR A 47 6.52 1.80 6.50
CA THR A 47 5.84 2.08 5.25
C THR A 47 4.33 1.88 5.41
N LEU A 48 3.55 2.48 4.52
CA LEU A 48 2.11 2.31 4.50
C LEU A 48 1.76 0.98 3.84
N GLY A 49 0.95 0.17 4.51
CA GLY A 49 0.35 -0.99 3.88
C GLY A 49 -0.91 -0.62 3.11
N ILE A 50 -1.16 -1.26 1.98
CA ILE A 50 -2.37 -1.02 1.20
C ILE A 50 -2.98 -2.36 0.82
N PHE A 51 -4.24 -2.53 1.17
CA PHE A 51 -5.05 -3.68 0.75
C PHE A 51 -6.15 -3.18 -0.19
N VAL A 52 -6.25 -3.84 -1.34
CA VAL A 52 -7.32 -3.57 -2.31
C VAL A 52 -8.12 -4.85 -2.48
N GLY A 53 -9.35 -4.84 -1.99
CA GLY A 53 -10.26 -5.97 -2.12
C GLY A 53 -11.46 -5.63 -2.97
N TRP A 54 -12.46 -6.49 -2.94
CA TRP A 54 -13.73 -6.23 -3.59
C TRP A 54 -14.65 -5.48 -2.65
N ARG A 55 -15.34 -4.49 -3.20
CA ARG A 55 -16.30 -3.70 -2.43
C ARG A 55 -17.39 -4.59 -1.84
N GLY A 56 -17.64 -4.40 -0.56
CA GLY A 56 -18.62 -5.18 0.17
C GLY A 56 -18.10 -6.46 0.80
N ASP A 57 -16.93 -6.94 0.36
CA ASP A 57 -16.30 -8.08 0.99
C ASP A 57 -15.58 -7.66 2.27
N GLN A 58 -15.55 -8.55 3.23
CA GLN A 58 -14.82 -8.32 4.46
C GLN A 58 -13.32 -8.51 4.21
N ALA A 59 -12.51 -7.59 4.73
CA ALA A 59 -11.06 -7.71 4.64
C ALA A 59 -10.58 -8.96 5.41
N PRO A 60 -9.47 -9.60 4.96
CA PRO A 60 -8.88 -10.71 5.70
C PRO A 60 -8.55 -10.34 7.15
N ASP A 61 -8.55 -11.34 8.02
CA ASP A 61 -8.32 -11.13 9.45
C ASP A 61 -7.00 -10.42 9.74
N ASN A 62 -5.94 -10.78 9.03
CA ASN A 62 -4.63 -10.12 9.20
C ASN A 62 -4.70 -8.64 8.87
N ILE A 63 -5.38 -8.28 7.79
CA ILE A 63 -5.55 -6.88 7.40
C ILE A 63 -6.26 -6.10 8.50
N ARG A 64 -7.33 -6.65 9.04
CA ARG A 64 -8.07 -6.02 10.13
C ARG A 64 -7.24 -5.95 11.41
N GLY A 65 -6.45 -6.99 11.68
CA GLY A 65 -5.59 -7.04 12.85
C GLY A 65 -4.46 -6.02 12.83
N TRP A 66 -4.00 -5.61 11.66
CA TRP A 66 -2.96 -4.59 11.55
C TRP A 66 -3.50 -3.17 11.70
N GLY A 67 -4.81 -3.01 11.66
CA GLY A 67 -5.48 -1.75 11.98
C GLY A 67 -5.14 -0.63 11.00
N HIS A 68 -4.96 0.56 11.53
CA HIS A 68 -4.76 1.79 10.74
C HIS A 68 -3.44 1.83 9.98
N ARG A 69 -2.52 0.91 10.24
CA ARG A 69 -1.24 0.83 9.53
C ARG A 69 -1.40 0.34 8.10
N VAL A 70 -2.52 -0.30 7.81
CA VAL A 70 -2.86 -0.77 6.48
C VAL A 70 -4.15 -0.10 6.03
N LEU A 71 -4.06 0.64 4.93
CA LEU A 71 -5.23 1.22 4.29
C LEU A 71 -6.02 0.09 3.62
N SER A 72 -7.23 -0.14 4.06
CA SER A 72 -8.11 -1.16 3.47
C SER A 72 -9.08 -0.49 2.52
N THR A 73 -9.04 -0.89 1.26
CA THR A 73 -9.90 -0.32 0.21
C THR A 73 -10.66 -1.43 -0.52
N GLY A 74 -11.69 -1.05 -1.25
CA GLY A 74 -12.44 -1.97 -2.07
C GLY A 74 -12.84 -1.36 -3.39
N ILE A 75 -12.69 -2.14 -4.45
CA ILE A 75 -13.14 -1.75 -5.79
C ILE A 75 -14.35 -2.59 -6.19
N ASP A 76 -15.13 -2.07 -7.13
CA ASP A 76 -16.30 -2.77 -7.62
C ASP A 76 -15.89 -3.89 -8.58
N ARG A 77 -16.59 -5.03 -8.50
CA ARG A 77 -16.42 -6.10 -9.48
C ARG A 77 -16.91 -5.64 -10.83
N TRP A 78 -16.25 -6.11 -11.89
CA TRP A 78 -16.70 -5.82 -13.24
C TRP A 78 -18.11 -6.39 -13.46
N ARG A 79 -19.01 -5.57 -13.96
CA ARG A 79 -20.40 -5.94 -14.21
C ARG A 79 -20.81 -5.84 -15.68
N GLY A 80 -19.84 -5.69 -16.57
CA GLY A 80 -20.10 -5.57 -17.99
C GLY A 80 -20.23 -4.11 -18.46
N GLU A 81 -20.46 -3.93 -19.73
CA GLU A 81 -20.68 -2.61 -20.32
C GLU A 81 -21.96 -1.99 -19.78
N GLY A 82 -22.00 -0.67 -19.71
CA GLY A 82 -23.15 0.07 -19.16
C GLY A 82 -23.09 0.34 -17.68
N HIS A 83 -22.05 -0.12 -16.98
CA HIS A 83 -21.84 0.14 -15.55
C HIS A 83 -20.73 1.14 -15.33
N ASP A 84 -20.82 2.29 -16.00
CA ASP A 84 -19.77 3.33 -15.94
C ASP A 84 -19.59 3.93 -14.55
N ALA A 85 -20.62 3.93 -13.72
CA ALA A 85 -20.54 4.40 -12.35
C ALA A 85 -19.49 3.63 -11.53
N SER A 86 -19.31 2.33 -11.80
CA SER A 86 -18.29 1.53 -11.14
C SER A 86 -16.88 2.01 -11.46
N ARG A 87 -16.64 2.44 -12.70
CA ARG A 87 -15.35 2.98 -13.11
C ARG A 87 -15.01 4.29 -12.40
N PHE A 88 -16.00 5.13 -12.16
CA PHE A 88 -15.81 6.36 -11.40
C PHE A 88 -15.38 6.07 -9.97
N ARG A 89 -15.98 5.06 -9.36
CA ARG A 89 -15.60 4.65 -8.00
C ARG A 89 -14.19 4.11 -7.94
N ASP A 90 -13.79 3.32 -8.92
CA ASP A 90 -12.42 2.80 -8.99
C ASP A 90 -11.42 3.94 -9.11
N LYS A 91 -11.72 4.95 -9.90
CA LYS A 91 -10.88 6.14 -10.04
C LYS A 91 -10.77 6.89 -8.71
N GLU A 92 -11.88 7.03 -8.00
CA GLU A 92 -11.88 7.66 -6.68
C GLU A 92 -11.02 6.88 -5.68
N ILE A 93 -11.07 5.55 -5.73
CA ILE A 93 -10.24 4.69 -4.87
C ILE A 93 -8.77 4.89 -5.19
N VAL A 94 -8.39 4.93 -6.46
CA VAL A 94 -7.01 5.17 -6.87
C VAL A 94 -6.53 6.53 -6.36
N GLU A 95 -7.34 7.58 -6.49
CA GLU A 95 -7.02 8.89 -5.98
C GLU A 95 -6.88 8.89 -4.46
N HIS A 96 -7.76 8.17 -3.77
CA HIS A 96 -7.68 8.02 -2.32
C HIS A 96 -6.38 7.34 -1.90
N ILE A 97 -5.97 6.29 -2.61
CA ILE A 97 -4.70 5.61 -2.34
C ILE A 97 -3.53 6.58 -2.51
N TRP A 98 -3.50 7.34 -3.59
CA TRP A 98 -2.43 8.31 -3.83
C TRP A 98 -2.36 9.38 -2.74
N ARG A 99 -3.50 9.90 -2.31
CA ARG A 99 -3.54 10.86 -1.21
C ARG A 99 -3.03 10.26 0.09
N ALA A 100 -3.42 9.02 0.38
CA ALA A 100 -2.97 8.34 1.58
C ALA A 100 -1.44 8.13 1.57
N ILE A 101 -0.88 7.77 0.41
CA ILE A 101 0.57 7.64 0.25
C ILE A 101 1.25 8.98 0.51
N GLU A 102 0.77 10.05 -0.11
CA GLU A 102 1.34 11.39 0.04
C GLU A 102 1.25 11.88 1.49
N ASP A 103 0.10 11.70 2.12
CA ASP A 103 -0.12 12.11 3.51
C ASP A 103 0.81 11.33 4.46
N ASN A 104 0.95 10.03 4.22
CA ASN A 104 1.84 9.20 5.03
C ASN A 104 3.31 9.60 4.85
N MET A 105 3.71 9.88 3.62
CA MET A 105 5.07 10.37 3.33
C MET A 105 5.33 11.69 4.05
N ARG A 106 4.39 12.60 3.99
CA ARG A 106 4.51 13.91 4.65
C ARG A 106 4.62 13.74 6.16
N ALA A 107 3.79 12.88 6.73
CA ALA A 107 3.82 12.60 8.17
C ALA A 107 5.14 11.95 8.61
N ARG A 108 5.80 11.19 7.72
CA ARG A 108 7.09 10.56 7.99
C ARG A 108 8.29 11.45 7.67
N GLY A 109 8.06 12.67 7.22
CA GLY A 109 9.13 13.63 6.95
C GLY A 109 9.74 13.57 5.57
N TRP A 110 9.08 12.93 4.61
CA TRP A 110 9.54 12.98 3.22
C TRP A 110 9.47 14.42 2.69
N ARG A 111 10.52 14.81 2.02
CA ARG A 111 10.57 16.04 1.26
C ARG A 111 10.57 15.69 -0.22
N LYS A 112 10.28 16.69 -1.07
CA LYS A 112 10.10 16.50 -2.51
C LYS A 112 11.19 15.63 -3.16
N ASP A 113 12.44 15.76 -2.73
CA ASP A 113 13.57 15.07 -3.33
C ASP A 113 14.36 14.21 -2.35
N ARG A 114 13.89 14.01 -1.12
CA ARG A 114 14.65 13.32 -0.09
C ARG A 114 13.80 12.42 0.77
N ALA A 115 14.29 11.20 0.95
CA ALA A 115 13.78 10.32 1.98
C ALA A 115 14.06 10.90 3.37
N PRO A 116 13.27 10.52 4.40
CA PRO A 116 13.56 10.88 5.76
C PRO A 116 14.96 10.41 6.18
N ALA A 117 15.54 11.08 7.17
CA ALA A 117 16.75 10.57 7.78
C ALA A 117 16.52 9.15 8.30
N ALA A 118 17.56 8.33 8.28
CA ALA A 118 17.44 6.93 8.70
C ALA A 118 16.87 6.83 10.11
N LEU A 119 15.88 5.98 10.24
CA LEU A 119 15.24 5.72 11.51
C LEU A 119 16.07 4.75 12.35
#